data_3c0af5514fa809f210e9587ecc0ce570
#
_entry.id   3c0af5514fa809f210e9587ecc0ce570
#
_cell.length_a   1.000
_cell.length_b   1.000
_cell.length_c   1.000
_cell.angle_alpha   90.00
_cell.angle_beta   90.00
_cell.angle_gamma   90.00
#
_symmetry.space_group_name_H-M   'P 1'
#
loop_
_entity.id
_entity.type
_entity.pdbx_description
1 polymer ?
#
loop_
_entity_poly.entity_id
_entity_poly.type
_entity_poly.pdbx_seq_one_letter_code
_entity_poly.pdbx_strand_id
1 'polypeptide(L)'
;MTMTGADARVILVANQKGGVGKSTTVAAVAEMIAAAGKRGRRVLVVDGDPQANVTVEDLGVQGDRGQSLAQTLQFNAPLVPVRNVRANLDVIAGGPQLAVVGAGAHLMVDNGIDMAANLEHQLGVLSAAEGYDLVLIDSGPGDVPLLDTYLAVANYLLIPTRDDQASLGGVERLARRFWRARQLGASIQLLGVLLFDVNPRATKRNQDVFDQVAEMLEGSGTTPFDITIRSAPAAAVDMRTLHKTAGELVALADDDRRARLSKLRHHQSPERAMWTSDPTGLAADYQELVRQIVARLARYESARYGERVG
;
A
#
# COMPACT_ATOMS: atom_id res chain seq x y z
N MET A 1 1.06 -17.36 -20.50
CA MET A 1 1.07 -16.30 -21.53
C MET A 1 1.91 -15.15 -20.99
N THR A 2 3.12 -14.99 -21.50
CA THR A 2 4.11 -14.04 -21.00
C THR A 2 3.72 -12.66 -21.47
N MET A 3 3.32 -11.77 -20.54
CA MET A 3 3.07 -10.37 -20.82
C MET A 3 4.38 -9.71 -21.27
N THR A 4 4.40 -9.20 -22.47
CA THR A 4 5.58 -8.59 -23.10
C THR A 4 5.49 -7.09 -23.02
N GLY A 5 6.46 -6.48 -22.35
CA GLY A 5 6.85 -5.08 -22.54
C GLY A 5 5.87 -4.02 -22.04
N ALA A 6 6.14 -3.41 -20.90
CA ALA A 6 5.44 -2.33 -20.19
C ALA A 6 4.31 -2.77 -19.24
N ASP A 7 4.45 -3.90 -18.58
CA ASP A 7 3.49 -4.30 -17.54
C ASP A 7 3.73 -3.47 -16.28
N ALA A 8 2.68 -2.83 -15.79
CA ALA A 8 2.71 -2.12 -14.53
C ALA A 8 3.14 -3.07 -13.39
N ARG A 9 4.02 -2.61 -12.52
CA ARG A 9 4.46 -3.37 -11.35
C ARG A 9 3.34 -3.40 -10.32
N VAL A 10 2.91 -4.58 -9.91
CA VAL A 10 1.84 -4.74 -8.91
C VAL A 10 2.46 -5.09 -7.56
N ILE A 11 2.34 -4.19 -6.59
CA ILE A 11 2.78 -4.39 -5.20
C ILE A 11 1.53 -4.58 -4.33
N LEU A 12 1.44 -5.72 -3.67
CA LEU A 12 0.47 -5.98 -2.61
C LEU A 12 1.04 -5.53 -1.27
N VAL A 13 0.29 -4.70 -0.54
CA VAL A 13 0.60 -4.34 0.84
C VAL A 13 -0.37 -5.09 1.75
N ALA A 14 0.13 -6.06 2.49
CA ALA A 14 -0.71 -6.98 3.25
C ALA A 14 -0.15 -7.34 4.62
N ASN A 15 -1.04 -7.54 5.57
CA ASN A 15 -0.82 -8.24 6.83
C ASN A 15 -2.20 -8.65 7.38
N GLN A 16 -2.30 -9.83 7.98
CA GLN A 16 -3.56 -10.33 8.56
C GLN A 16 -3.94 -9.64 9.89
N LYS A 17 -3.10 -8.74 10.40
CA LYS A 17 -3.38 -7.92 11.58
C LYS A 17 -3.91 -6.55 11.18
N GLY A 18 -4.96 -6.08 11.84
CA GLY A 18 -5.45 -4.71 11.72
C GLY A 18 -4.54 -3.69 12.43
N GLY A 19 -4.52 -2.45 11.94
CA GLY A 19 -3.79 -1.34 12.58
C GLY A 19 -2.27 -1.35 12.43
N VAL A 20 -1.72 -2.11 11.48
CA VAL A 20 -0.28 -2.18 11.19
C VAL A 20 0.17 -1.21 10.09
N GLY A 21 -0.67 -0.28 9.69
CA GLY A 21 -0.31 0.78 8.74
C GLY A 21 -0.37 0.42 7.26
N LYS A 22 -1.10 -0.63 6.86
CA LYS A 22 -1.24 -1.04 5.45
C LYS A 22 -1.74 0.12 4.58
N SER A 23 -2.96 0.58 4.83
CA SER A 23 -3.63 1.62 4.05
C SER A 23 -2.82 2.92 4.03
N THR A 24 -2.35 3.37 5.19
CA THR A 24 -1.52 4.57 5.32
C THR A 24 -0.20 4.44 4.53
N THR A 25 0.41 3.24 4.52
CA THR A 25 1.62 2.99 3.72
C THR A 25 1.30 3.01 2.22
N VAL A 26 0.18 2.42 1.79
CA VAL A 26 -0.26 2.46 0.39
C VAL A 26 -0.46 3.90 -0.07
N ALA A 27 -1.24 4.70 0.68
CA ALA A 27 -1.52 6.09 0.34
C ALA A 27 -0.25 6.95 0.27
N ALA A 28 0.64 6.84 1.28
CA ALA A 28 1.87 7.62 1.33
C ALA A 28 2.85 7.24 0.21
N VAL A 29 3.05 5.94 -0.04
CA VAL A 29 3.93 5.46 -1.11
C VAL A 29 3.38 5.84 -2.48
N ALA A 30 2.07 5.67 -2.71
CA ALA A 30 1.42 6.01 -3.97
C ALA A 30 1.56 7.49 -4.30
N GLU A 31 1.24 8.37 -3.35
CA GLU A 31 1.32 9.83 -3.52
C GLU A 31 2.76 10.26 -3.80
N MET A 32 3.74 9.82 -2.99
CA MET A 32 5.13 10.21 -3.16
C MET A 32 5.72 9.75 -4.49
N ILE A 33 5.37 8.55 -4.98
CA ILE A 33 5.83 8.06 -6.29
C ILE A 33 5.15 8.84 -7.42
N ALA A 34 3.86 9.12 -7.32
CA ALA A 34 3.11 9.90 -8.30
C ALA A 34 3.60 11.35 -8.38
N ALA A 35 3.98 11.96 -7.25
CA ALA A 35 4.54 13.30 -7.17
C ALA A 35 6.01 13.38 -7.60
N ALA A 36 6.76 12.26 -7.55
CA ALA A 36 8.18 12.23 -7.85
C ALA A 36 8.45 12.26 -9.36
N GLY A 37 9.02 13.39 -9.84
CA GLY A 37 9.65 13.47 -11.15
C GLY A 37 9.00 14.42 -12.15
N LYS A 38 9.82 14.93 -13.10
CA LYS A 38 9.43 15.90 -14.14
C LYS A 38 8.39 15.36 -15.13
N ARG A 39 8.16 14.07 -15.22
CA ARG A 39 7.17 13.40 -16.07
C ARG A 39 6.20 12.53 -15.29
N GLY A 40 6.08 12.71 -13.95
CA GLY A 40 5.18 11.97 -13.09
C GLY A 40 5.02 10.49 -13.47
N ARG A 41 5.23 9.57 -12.55
CA ARG A 41 4.86 8.18 -12.77
C ARG A 41 3.37 8.05 -12.55
N ARG A 42 2.64 7.42 -13.46
CA ARG A 42 1.23 7.13 -13.23
C ARG A 42 1.08 5.96 -12.28
N VAL A 43 0.36 6.19 -11.20
CA VAL A 43 0.14 5.21 -10.13
C VAL A 43 -1.35 4.92 -10.02
N LEU A 44 -1.68 3.63 -9.92
CA LEU A 44 -3.01 3.16 -9.58
C LEU A 44 -2.98 2.56 -8.17
N VAL A 45 -3.89 3.00 -7.32
CA VAL A 45 -4.19 2.29 -6.07
C VAL A 45 -5.43 1.44 -6.28
N VAL A 46 -5.39 0.19 -5.82
CA VAL A 46 -6.55 -0.70 -5.71
C VAL A 46 -6.83 -0.89 -4.22
N ASP A 47 -7.90 -0.29 -3.75
CA ASP A 47 -8.34 -0.47 -2.36
C ASP A 47 -9.14 -1.78 -2.26
N GLY A 48 -8.45 -2.84 -1.88
CA GLY A 48 -9.00 -4.18 -1.75
C GLY A 48 -9.59 -4.48 -0.37
N ASP A 49 -9.72 -3.46 0.49
CA ASP A 49 -10.32 -3.60 1.82
C ASP A 49 -11.83 -3.30 1.79
N PRO A 50 -12.69 -4.20 2.31
CA PRO A 50 -14.11 -3.89 2.54
C PRO A 50 -14.35 -2.64 3.39
N GLN A 51 -13.39 -2.20 4.20
CA GLN A 51 -13.50 -0.97 5.02
C GLN A 51 -13.19 0.30 4.22
N ALA A 52 -12.56 0.21 3.04
CA ALA A 52 -12.22 1.33 2.16
C ALA A 52 -11.35 2.41 2.83
N ASN A 53 -10.42 2.02 3.69
CA ASN A 53 -9.62 2.98 4.46
C ASN A 53 -8.76 3.87 3.57
N VAL A 54 -8.12 3.32 2.52
CA VAL A 54 -7.35 4.13 1.56
C VAL A 54 -8.25 5.10 0.81
N THR A 55 -9.38 4.61 0.33
CA THR A 55 -10.32 5.42 -0.47
C THR A 55 -10.89 6.59 0.34
N VAL A 56 -11.47 6.27 1.50
CA VAL A 56 -12.27 7.23 2.28
C VAL A 56 -11.43 8.00 3.28
N GLU A 57 -10.62 7.31 4.12
CA GLU A 57 -9.90 7.96 5.21
C GLU A 57 -8.61 8.64 4.73
N ASP A 58 -7.77 7.93 3.95
CA ASP A 58 -6.46 8.45 3.59
C ASP A 58 -6.53 9.41 2.38
N LEU A 59 -7.32 9.09 1.35
CA LEU A 59 -7.40 9.91 0.13
C LEU A 59 -8.60 10.87 0.09
N GLY A 60 -9.60 10.67 0.95
CA GLY A 60 -10.80 11.53 1.02
C GLY A 60 -11.69 11.44 -0.21
N VAL A 61 -11.80 10.28 -0.82
CA VAL A 61 -12.50 10.07 -2.09
C VAL A 61 -13.86 9.43 -1.85
N GLN A 62 -14.90 9.96 -2.48
CA GLN A 62 -16.16 9.24 -2.60
C GLN A 62 -16.03 8.22 -3.73
N GLY A 63 -16.00 6.93 -3.37
CA GLY A 63 -15.95 5.83 -4.32
C GLY A 63 -17.35 5.21 -4.56
N ASP A 64 -17.34 4.15 -5.37
CA ASP A 64 -18.54 3.35 -5.70
C ASP A 64 -18.86 2.25 -4.67
N ARG A 65 -18.28 2.32 -3.47
CA ARG A 65 -18.40 1.35 -2.38
C ARG A 65 -17.84 -0.04 -2.73
N GLY A 66 -16.84 -0.10 -3.60
CA GLY A 66 -16.18 -1.34 -4.04
C GLY A 66 -16.95 -2.08 -5.14
N GLN A 67 -17.96 -1.45 -5.76
CA GLN A 67 -18.81 -2.11 -6.74
C GLN A 67 -18.03 -2.49 -8.01
N SER A 68 -17.23 -1.60 -8.55
CA SER A 68 -16.44 -1.87 -9.74
C SER A 68 -15.49 -3.05 -9.52
N LEU A 69 -14.72 -3.04 -8.43
CA LEU A 69 -13.79 -4.13 -8.11
C LEU A 69 -14.56 -5.45 -7.88
N ALA A 70 -15.67 -5.42 -7.15
CA ALA A 70 -16.52 -6.60 -6.93
C ALA A 70 -17.04 -7.21 -8.24
N GLN A 71 -17.48 -6.38 -9.19
CA GLN A 71 -17.94 -6.83 -10.51
C GLN A 71 -16.79 -7.38 -11.35
N THR A 72 -15.60 -6.78 -11.24
CA THR A 72 -14.40 -7.33 -11.90
C THR A 72 -14.09 -8.72 -11.38
N LEU A 73 -14.01 -8.89 -10.06
CA LEU A 73 -13.69 -10.17 -9.45
C LEU A 73 -14.67 -11.27 -9.85
N GLN A 74 -15.97 -10.96 -9.87
CA GLN A 74 -17.03 -11.94 -10.11
C GLN A 74 -17.31 -12.21 -11.60
N PHE A 75 -17.25 -11.17 -12.44
CA PHE A 75 -17.79 -11.22 -13.80
C PHE A 75 -16.81 -10.73 -14.86
N ASN A 76 -15.54 -10.51 -14.50
CA ASN A 76 -14.52 -9.95 -15.41
C ASN A 76 -14.97 -8.60 -16.04
N ALA A 77 -15.78 -7.83 -15.31
CA ALA A 77 -16.20 -6.50 -15.75
C ALA A 77 -15.01 -5.52 -15.74
N PRO A 78 -15.01 -4.49 -16.60
CA PRO A 78 -13.93 -3.49 -16.61
C PRO A 78 -13.76 -2.78 -15.27
N LEU A 79 -12.49 -2.56 -14.86
CA LEU A 79 -12.17 -1.72 -13.70
C LEU A 79 -12.46 -0.26 -14.01
N VAL A 80 -13.14 0.43 -13.09
CA VAL A 80 -13.50 1.85 -13.23
C VAL A 80 -12.78 2.68 -12.17
N PRO A 81 -11.66 3.35 -12.49
CA PRO A 81 -10.94 4.17 -11.53
C PRO A 81 -11.61 5.51 -11.27
N VAL A 82 -11.56 5.97 -10.02
CA VAL A 82 -11.72 7.39 -9.69
C VAL A 82 -10.42 8.08 -10.08
N ARG A 83 -10.52 9.01 -11.02
CA ARG A 83 -9.35 9.60 -11.68
C ARG A 83 -8.86 10.85 -10.98
N ASN A 84 -7.55 11.07 -11.06
CA ASN A 84 -6.89 12.29 -10.59
C ASN A 84 -7.21 12.63 -9.12
N VAL A 85 -7.24 11.61 -8.26
CA VAL A 85 -7.41 11.83 -6.80
C VAL A 85 -6.23 12.64 -6.23
N ARG A 86 -5.08 12.51 -6.86
CA ARG A 86 -3.91 13.40 -6.81
C ARG A 86 -3.31 13.50 -8.22
N ALA A 87 -2.33 14.36 -8.42
CA ALA A 87 -1.59 14.41 -9.68
C ALA A 87 -0.96 13.04 -9.98
N ASN A 88 -1.27 12.46 -11.14
CA ASN A 88 -0.81 11.14 -11.61
C ASN A 88 -1.23 9.95 -10.73
N LEU A 89 -2.22 10.10 -9.88
CA LEU A 89 -2.73 9.08 -8.97
C LEU A 89 -4.22 8.87 -9.17
N ASP A 90 -4.59 7.64 -9.52
CA ASP A 90 -5.97 7.18 -9.64
C ASP A 90 -6.24 6.07 -8.60
N VAL A 91 -7.51 5.84 -8.25
CA VAL A 91 -7.89 4.79 -7.29
C VAL A 91 -9.07 3.95 -7.78
N ILE A 92 -8.96 2.63 -7.69
CA ILE A 92 -10.11 1.72 -7.69
C ILE A 92 -10.62 1.66 -6.26
N ALA A 93 -11.84 2.11 -6.06
CA ALA A 93 -12.42 2.26 -4.73
C ALA A 93 -12.69 0.91 -4.05
N GLY A 94 -12.36 0.84 -2.77
CA GLY A 94 -12.77 -0.23 -1.87
C GLY A 94 -14.19 -0.05 -1.34
N GLY A 95 -14.63 -1.02 -0.53
CA GLY A 95 -15.90 -0.88 0.17
C GLY A 95 -16.66 -2.17 0.42
N PRO A 96 -17.85 -2.06 1.06
CA PRO A 96 -18.59 -3.20 1.61
C PRO A 96 -19.03 -4.24 0.56
N GLN A 97 -19.07 -3.91 -0.73
CA GLN A 97 -19.36 -4.88 -1.78
C GLN A 97 -18.31 -6.00 -1.85
N LEU A 98 -17.07 -5.70 -1.45
CA LEU A 98 -15.98 -6.69 -1.40
C LEU A 98 -16.21 -7.74 -0.31
N ALA A 99 -16.84 -7.37 0.82
CA ALA A 99 -17.20 -8.35 1.85
C ALA A 99 -18.19 -9.41 1.33
N VAL A 100 -19.09 -9.03 0.44
CA VAL A 100 -20.03 -9.96 -0.21
C VAL A 100 -19.28 -10.93 -1.13
N VAL A 101 -18.30 -10.42 -1.88
CA VAL A 101 -17.42 -11.25 -2.74
C VAL A 101 -16.63 -12.25 -1.90
N GLY A 102 -15.97 -11.80 -0.83
CA GLY A 102 -15.20 -12.65 0.06
C GLY A 102 -16.05 -13.75 0.71
N ALA A 103 -17.24 -13.41 1.19
CA ALA A 103 -18.18 -14.38 1.77
C ALA A 103 -18.69 -15.41 0.75
N GLY A 104 -18.86 -15.00 -0.52
CA GLY A 104 -19.33 -15.86 -1.62
C GLY A 104 -18.24 -16.62 -2.37
N ALA A 105 -16.97 -16.47 -2.00
CA ALA A 105 -15.84 -16.94 -2.80
C ALA A 105 -15.86 -18.45 -3.08
N HIS A 106 -16.30 -19.29 -2.14
CA HIS A 106 -16.42 -20.75 -2.37
C HIS A 106 -17.41 -21.06 -3.49
N LEU A 107 -18.57 -20.39 -3.51
CA LEU A 107 -19.56 -20.57 -4.55
C LEU A 107 -19.04 -20.12 -5.92
N MET A 108 -18.19 -19.12 -5.95
CA MET A 108 -17.56 -18.64 -7.19
C MET A 108 -16.60 -19.70 -7.75
N VAL A 109 -15.74 -20.28 -6.91
CA VAL A 109 -14.85 -21.37 -7.31
C VAL A 109 -15.63 -22.57 -7.82
N ASP A 110 -16.69 -22.99 -7.13
CA ASP A 110 -17.55 -24.11 -7.52
C ASP A 110 -18.24 -23.88 -8.88
N ASN A 111 -18.49 -22.61 -9.24
CA ASN A 111 -19.04 -22.20 -10.52
C ASN A 111 -17.96 -21.88 -11.58
N GLY A 112 -16.71 -22.20 -11.32
CA GLY A 112 -15.60 -21.99 -12.28
C GLY A 112 -15.16 -20.53 -12.45
N ILE A 113 -15.50 -19.65 -11.51
CA ILE A 113 -15.07 -18.24 -11.52
C ILE A 113 -13.70 -18.13 -10.91
N ASP A 114 -12.73 -17.68 -11.69
CA ASP A 114 -11.37 -17.37 -11.25
C ASP A 114 -11.22 -15.85 -11.01
N MET A 115 -11.36 -15.44 -9.76
CA MET A 115 -11.24 -14.03 -9.36
C MET A 115 -9.84 -13.46 -9.66
N ALA A 116 -8.80 -14.28 -9.55
CA ALA A 116 -7.44 -13.83 -9.81
C ALA A 116 -7.22 -13.59 -11.30
N ALA A 117 -7.64 -14.52 -12.14
CA ALA A 117 -7.56 -14.35 -13.59
C ALA A 117 -8.37 -13.14 -14.08
N ASN A 118 -9.57 -12.91 -13.51
CA ASN A 118 -10.40 -11.76 -13.82
C ASN A 118 -9.69 -10.44 -13.46
N LEU A 119 -9.12 -10.36 -12.25
CA LEU A 119 -8.43 -9.16 -11.78
C LEU A 119 -7.16 -8.91 -12.59
N GLU A 120 -6.34 -9.94 -12.83
CA GLU A 120 -5.11 -9.83 -13.63
C GLU A 120 -5.41 -9.32 -15.04
N HIS A 121 -6.42 -9.89 -15.69
CA HIS A 121 -6.85 -9.48 -17.02
C HIS A 121 -7.25 -8.00 -17.05
N GLN A 122 -8.12 -7.57 -16.16
CA GLN A 122 -8.63 -6.19 -16.16
C GLN A 122 -7.59 -5.16 -15.70
N LEU A 123 -6.69 -5.52 -14.79
CA LEU A 123 -5.54 -4.68 -14.47
C LEU A 123 -4.61 -4.52 -15.67
N GLY A 124 -4.37 -5.59 -16.43
CA GLY A 124 -3.58 -5.54 -17.67
C GLY A 124 -4.21 -4.63 -18.71
N VAL A 125 -5.50 -4.78 -18.97
CA VAL A 125 -6.27 -3.92 -19.91
C VAL A 125 -6.21 -2.45 -19.49
N LEU A 126 -6.51 -2.18 -18.23
CA LEU A 126 -6.52 -0.80 -17.70
C LEU A 126 -5.12 -0.19 -17.72
N SER A 127 -4.09 -0.95 -17.29
CA SER A 127 -2.71 -0.45 -17.27
C SER A 127 -2.17 -0.15 -18.68
N ALA A 128 -2.50 -0.99 -19.65
CA ALA A 128 -2.13 -0.75 -21.04
C ALA A 128 -2.81 0.49 -21.62
N ALA A 129 -4.09 0.70 -21.30
CA ALA A 129 -4.86 1.85 -21.78
C ALA A 129 -4.41 3.18 -21.17
N GLU A 130 -4.08 3.18 -19.87
CA GLU A 130 -3.79 4.38 -19.10
C GLU A 130 -2.29 4.64 -18.88
N GLY A 131 -1.44 3.66 -19.13
CA GLY A 131 0.01 3.79 -18.95
C GLY A 131 0.43 3.87 -17.47
N TYR A 132 -0.17 3.05 -16.60
CA TYR A 132 0.28 2.97 -15.21
C TYR A 132 1.65 2.30 -15.11
N ASP A 133 2.57 2.97 -14.39
CA ASP A 133 3.91 2.44 -14.09
C ASP A 133 3.91 1.53 -12.86
N LEU A 134 2.96 1.75 -11.95
CA LEU A 134 2.85 1.06 -10.67
C LEU A 134 1.39 0.90 -10.26
N VAL A 135 1.06 -0.29 -9.78
CA VAL A 135 -0.20 -0.59 -9.09
C VAL A 135 0.12 -0.96 -7.65
N LEU A 136 -0.57 -0.32 -6.70
CA LEU A 136 -0.50 -0.66 -5.27
C LEU A 136 -1.85 -1.23 -4.84
N ILE A 137 -1.86 -2.46 -4.32
CA ILE A 137 -3.06 -3.10 -3.78
C ILE A 137 -3.01 -3.02 -2.26
N ASP A 138 -3.99 -2.37 -1.63
CA ASP A 138 -4.25 -2.49 -0.18
C ASP A 138 -5.11 -3.70 0.10
N SER A 139 -4.84 -4.42 1.18
CA SER A 139 -5.65 -5.58 1.59
C SER A 139 -6.28 -5.38 2.96
N GLY A 140 -7.53 -5.84 3.10
CA GLY A 140 -8.17 -5.94 4.41
C GLY A 140 -7.49 -6.95 5.34
N PRO A 141 -7.66 -6.83 6.67
CA PRO A 141 -6.95 -7.67 7.63
C PRO A 141 -7.53 -9.09 7.80
N GLY A 142 -8.71 -9.39 7.31
CA GLY A 142 -9.44 -10.62 7.68
C GLY A 142 -10.01 -11.43 6.52
N ASP A 143 -10.11 -10.87 5.34
CA ASP A 143 -10.71 -11.55 4.19
C ASP A 143 -9.69 -12.43 3.46
N VAL A 144 -9.74 -13.71 3.76
CA VAL A 144 -8.79 -14.70 3.24
C VAL A 144 -8.93 -14.93 1.75
N PRO A 145 -10.13 -15.10 1.17
CA PRO A 145 -10.29 -15.30 -0.27
C PRO A 145 -9.82 -14.11 -1.10
N LEU A 146 -10.12 -12.88 -0.67
CA LEU A 146 -9.63 -11.68 -1.35
C LEU A 146 -8.10 -11.58 -1.26
N LEU A 147 -7.53 -11.85 -0.06
CA LEU A 147 -6.08 -11.85 0.11
C LEU A 147 -5.40 -12.87 -0.79
N ASP A 148 -5.93 -14.10 -0.89
CA ASP A 148 -5.38 -15.14 -1.76
C ASP A 148 -5.47 -14.73 -3.25
N THR A 149 -6.56 -14.07 -3.65
CA THR A 149 -6.72 -13.47 -4.98
C THR A 149 -5.63 -12.43 -5.27
N TYR A 150 -5.39 -11.50 -4.33
CA TYR A 150 -4.37 -10.46 -4.51
C TYR A 150 -2.94 -11.03 -4.51
N LEU A 151 -2.67 -12.06 -3.69
CA LEU A 151 -1.38 -12.77 -3.71
C LEU A 151 -1.11 -13.46 -5.05
N ALA A 152 -2.14 -13.96 -5.73
CA ALA A 152 -2.01 -14.60 -7.03
C ALA A 152 -1.67 -13.60 -8.15
N VAL A 153 -2.17 -12.36 -8.06
CA VAL A 153 -2.02 -11.30 -9.08
C VAL A 153 -0.77 -10.45 -8.87
N ALA A 154 -0.36 -10.23 -7.63
CA ALA A 154 0.74 -9.33 -7.31
C ALA A 154 2.11 -9.87 -7.76
N ASN A 155 2.99 -8.95 -8.20
CA ASN A 155 4.39 -9.26 -8.48
C ASN A 155 5.25 -9.21 -7.21
N TYR A 156 4.90 -8.33 -6.28
CA TYR A 156 5.67 -8.08 -5.06
C TYR A 156 4.76 -7.99 -3.84
N LEU A 157 5.26 -8.45 -2.69
CA LEU A 157 4.59 -8.36 -1.39
C LEU A 157 5.41 -7.47 -0.44
N LEU A 158 4.78 -6.42 0.10
CA LEU A 158 5.29 -5.61 1.20
C LEU A 158 4.45 -5.89 2.45
N ILE A 159 5.10 -6.17 3.57
CA ILE A 159 4.42 -6.55 4.82
C ILE A 159 4.70 -5.50 5.91
N PRO A 160 3.81 -4.53 6.15
CA PRO A 160 3.91 -3.69 7.33
C PRO A 160 3.57 -4.51 8.58
N THR A 161 4.34 -4.31 9.65
CA THR A 161 4.11 -4.93 10.95
C THR A 161 4.47 -4.00 12.10
N ARG A 162 3.95 -4.25 13.29
CA ARG A 162 4.33 -3.55 14.51
C ARG A 162 5.25 -4.43 15.36
N ASP A 163 5.81 -3.84 16.40
CA ASP A 163 6.73 -4.47 17.34
C ASP A 163 6.04 -5.34 18.42
N ASP A 164 4.77 -5.72 18.19
CA ASP A 164 4.02 -6.61 19.09
C ASP A 164 3.88 -8.03 18.54
N GLN A 165 3.80 -9.02 19.45
CA GLN A 165 3.73 -10.45 19.10
C GLN A 165 2.54 -10.82 18.20
N ALA A 166 1.39 -10.13 18.36
CA ALA A 166 0.22 -10.40 17.52
C ALA A 166 0.43 -9.95 16.08
N SER A 167 1.17 -8.84 15.88
CA SER A 167 1.54 -8.32 14.56
C SER A 167 2.58 -9.22 13.88
N LEU A 168 3.59 -9.71 14.61
CA LEU A 168 4.57 -10.68 14.13
C LEU A 168 3.91 -12.01 13.76
N GLY A 169 2.98 -12.52 14.59
CA GLY A 169 2.17 -13.68 14.23
C GLY A 169 1.32 -13.49 12.97
N GLY A 170 0.97 -12.24 12.63
CA GLY A 170 0.34 -11.87 11.36
C GLY A 170 1.28 -12.07 10.16
N VAL A 171 2.57 -11.73 10.32
CA VAL A 171 3.61 -11.96 9.29
C VAL A 171 3.76 -13.45 9.02
N GLU A 172 3.86 -14.29 10.05
CA GLU A 172 3.98 -15.75 9.88
C GLU A 172 2.80 -16.36 9.13
N ARG A 173 1.56 -15.96 9.50
CA ARG A 173 0.36 -16.45 8.81
C ARG A 173 0.36 -16.03 7.34
N LEU A 174 0.75 -14.80 7.04
CA LEU A 174 0.87 -14.31 5.67
C LEU A 174 1.98 -15.02 4.90
N ALA A 175 3.12 -15.30 5.54
CA ALA A 175 4.21 -16.06 4.92
C ALA A 175 3.75 -17.44 4.43
N ARG A 176 2.95 -18.17 5.24
CA ARG A 176 2.37 -19.46 4.81
C ARG A 176 1.49 -19.31 3.57
N ARG A 177 0.69 -18.24 3.45
CA ARG A 177 -0.14 -17.97 2.26
C ARG A 177 0.69 -17.59 1.05
N PHE A 178 1.69 -16.75 1.26
CA PHE A 178 2.66 -16.38 0.23
C PHE A 178 3.34 -17.63 -0.38
N TRP A 179 3.82 -18.54 0.45
CA TRP A 179 4.43 -19.79 -0.03
C TRP A 179 3.41 -20.68 -0.76
N ARG A 180 2.18 -20.76 -0.26
CA ARG A 180 1.11 -21.49 -0.95
C ARG A 180 0.79 -20.88 -2.31
N ALA A 181 0.67 -19.56 -2.42
CA ALA A 181 0.44 -18.89 -3.69
C ALA A 181 1.56 -19.21 -4.71
N ARG A 182 2.82 -19.19 -4.27
CA ARG A 182 3.96 -19.57 -5.12
C ARG A 182 3.90 -21.03 -5.56
N GLN A 183 3.54 -21.95 -4.68
CA GLN A 183 3.35 -23.37 -5.04
C GLN A 183 2.24 -23.58 -6.08
N LEU A 184 1.23 -22.70 -6.07
CA LEU A 184 0.14 -22.70 -7.06
C LEU A 184 0.51 -21.95 -8.35
N GLY A 185 1.74 -21.46 -8.49
CA GLY A 185 2.23 -20.84 -9.72
C GLY A 185 2.30 -19.32 -9.72
N ALA A 186 1.94 -18.65 -8.61
CA ALA A 186 2.10 -17.19 -8.52
C ALA A 186 3.58 -16.79 -8.59
N SER A 187 3.89 -15.77 -9.40
CA SER A 187 5.26 -15.28 -9.59
C SER A 187 5.63 -14.18 -8.57
N ILE A 188 4.89 -14.09 -7.47
CA ILE A 188 5.07 -13.08 -6.44
C ILE A 188 6.42 -13.22 -5.71
N GLN A 189 7.10 -12.11 -5.46
CA GLN A 189 8.34 -12.01 -4.70
C GLN A 189 8.11 -11.20 -3.43
N LEU A 190 8.79 -11.58 -2.35
CA LEU A 190 8.73 -10.81 -1.10
C LEU A 190 9.62 -9.56 -1.22
N LEU A 191 9.00 -8.37 -1.23
CA LEU A 191 9.72 -7.10 -1.30
C LEU A 191 10.39 -6.76 0.04
N GLY A 192 9.76 -7.11 1.16
CA GLY A 192 10.29 -6.95 2.50
C GLY A 192 9.23 -6.77 3.57
N VAL A 193 9.68 -6.76 4.82
CA VAL A 193 8.88 -6.43 6.00
C VAL A 193 9.25 -5.04 6.49
N LEU A 194 8.25 -4.20 6.76
CA LEU A 194 8.38 -2.83 7.24
C LEU A 194 7.92 -2.73 8.70
N LEU A 195 8.77 -2.25 9.59
CA LEU A 195 8.36 -1.92 10.96
C LEU A 195 7.62 -0.58 10.97
N PHE A 196 6.39 -0.59 11.46
CA PHE A 196 5.46 0.54 11.45
C PHE A 196 5.08 0.96 12.88
N ASP A 197 4.86 2.25 13.10
CA ASP A 197 4.47 2.86 14.38
C ASP A 197 5.51 2.61 15.50
N VAL A 198 6.77 2.75 15.15
CA VAL A 198 7.91 2.45 16.02
C VAL A 198 8.29 3.66 16.86
N ASN A 199 8.50 3.48 18.16
CA ASN A 199 9.07 4.53 18.99
C ASN A 199 10.57 4.72 18.69
N PRO A 200 11.00 5.84 18.10
CA PRO A 200 12.39 6.02 17.68
C PRO A 200 13.38 6.08 18.87
N ARG A 201 12.90 6.26 20.09
CA ARG A 201 13.72 6.28 21.30
C ARG A 201 13.98 4.88 21.89
N ALA A 202 13.21 3.87 21.48
CA ALA A 202 13.32 2.51 22.00
C ALA A 202 14.35 1.68 21.19
N THR A 203 15.56 2.19 21.03
CA THR A 203 16.58 1.66 20.10
C THR A 203 16.88 0.18 20.29
N LYS A 204 17.07 -0.28 21.54
CA LYS A 204 17.36 -1.69 21.84
C LYS A 204 16.18 -2.59 21.43
N ARG A 205 14.96 -2.24 21.86
CA ARG A 205 13.74 -3.00 21.50
C ARG A 205 13.54 -3.05 19.99
N ASN A 206 13.76 -1.93 19.32
CA ASN A 206 13.61 -1.86 17.85
C ASN A 206 14.62 -2.78 17.17
N GLN A 207 15.85 -2.84 17.66
CA GLN A 207 16.88 -3.75 17.15
C GLN A 207 16.50 -5.22 17.39
N ASP A 208 16.05 -5.57 18.61
CA ASP A 208 15.61 -6.93 18.94
C ASP A 208 14.47 -7.40 18.01
N VAL A 209 13.51 -6.53 17.71
CA VAL A 209 12.40 -6.83 16.77
C VAL A 209 12.89 -6.91 15.33
N PHE A 210 13.81 -6.03 14.93
CA PHE A 210 14.42 -6.07 13.60
C PHE A 210 15.14 -7.39 13.38
N ASP A 211 15.95 -7.83 14.34
CA ASP A 211 16.69 -9.08 14.29
C ASP A 211 15.75 -10.30 14.24
N GLN A 212 14.67 -10.29 15.03
CA GLN A 212 13.63 -11.32 14.97
C GLN A 212 12.95 -11.39 13.59
N VAL A 213 12.63 -10.24 12.99
CA VAL A 213 12.06 -10.21 11.64
C VAL A 213 13.10 -10.67 10.61
N ALA A 214 14.36 -10.30 10.75
CA ALA A 214 15.42 -10.76 9.87
C ALA A 214 15.59 -12.29 9.91
N GLU A 215 15.55 -12.89 11.12
CA GLU A 215 15.55 -14.34 11.32
C GLU A 215 14.34 -15.01 10.65
N MET A 216 13.14 -14.44 10.80
CA MET A 216 11.92 -14.94 10.11
C MET A 216 12.04 -14.91 8.58
N LEU A 217 12.88 -14.06 8.03
CA LEU A 217 13.11 -13.90 6.60
C LEU A 217 14.28 -14.73 6.07
N GLU A 218 15.01 -15.47 6.91
CA GLU A 218 16.09 -16.34 6.48
C GLU A 218 15.63 -17.31 5.38
N GLY A 219 16.43 -17.43 4.33
CA GLY A 219 16.10 -18.26 3.16
C GLY A 219 15.05 -17.70 2.21
N SER A 220 14.44 -16.55 2.51
CA SER A 220 13.44 -15.91 1.63
C SER A 220 14.06 -15.11 0.46
N GLY A 221 15.36 -14.85 0.50
CA GLY A 221 16.06 -14.01 -0.48
C GLY A 221 15.87 -12.51 -0.29
N THR A 222 15.23 -12.08 0.81
CA THR A 222 15.03 -10.66 1.14
C THR A 222 15.35 -10.37 2.61
N THR A 223 15.40 -9.08 2.95
CA THR A 223 15.65 -8.58 4.31
C THR A 223 14.54 -7.63 4.74
N PRO A 224 14.37 -7.35 6.03
CA PRO A 224 13.55 -6.23 6.46
C PRO A 224 13.95 -4.93 5.75
N PHE A 225 13.07 -3.94 5.71
CA PHE A 225 13.48 -2.60 5.30
C PHE A 225 14.35 -1.99 6.39
N ASP A 226 15.45 -1.32 6.00
CA ASP A 226 16.36 -0.67 6.95
C ASP A 226 15.74 0.56 7.62
N ILE A 227 14.67 1.08 7.03
CA ILE A 227 13.87 2.17 7.58
C ILE A 227 12.68 1.63 8.38
N THR A 228 12.31 2.35 9.42
CA THR A 228 11.09 2.13 10.19
C THR A 228 10.20 3.37 10.11
N ILE A 229 8.88 3.20 10.10
CA ILE A 229 7.96 4.33 10.19
C ILE A 229 7.73 4.66 11.66
N ARG A 230 8.13 5.86 12.04
CA ARG A 230 8.01 6.34 13.44
C ARG A 230 6.58 6.48 13.91
N SER A 231 6.37 6.29 15.20
CA SER A 231 5.11 6.63 15.86
C SER A 231 4.90 8.14 15.89
N ALA A 232 3.81 8.58 15.29
CA ALA A 232 3.45 9.99 15.19
C ALA A 232 1.92 10.18 15.37
N PRO A 233 1.37 9.98 16.60
CA PRO A 233 -0.08 9.95 16.82
C PRO A 233 -0.81 11.23 16.37
N ALA A 234 -0.22 12.41 16.62
CA ALA A 234 -0.80 13.68 16.18
C ALA A 234 -0.89 13.78 14.66
N ALA A 235 0.17 13.39 13.95
CA ALA A 235 0.17 13.37 12.49
C ALA A 235 -0.83 12.34 11.94
N ALA A 236 -0.97 11.17 12.59
CA ALA A 236 -1.95 10.17 12.19
C ALA A 236 -3.40 10.66 12.29
N VAL A 237 -3.72 11.49 13.31
CA VAL A 237 -5.03 12.16 13.41
C VAL A 237 -5.21 13.15 12.28
N ASP A 238 -4.22 14.02 12.04
CA ASP A 238 -4.29 15.03 10.99
C ASP A 238 -4.40 14.40 9.60
N MET A 239 -3.64 13.33 9.31
CA MET A 239 -3.71 12.61 8.05
C MET A 239 -5.14 12.15 7.72
N ARG A 240 -5.82 11.53 8.68
CA ARG A 240 -7.20 11.06 8.51
C ARG A 240 -8.21 12.20 8.44
N THR A 241 -8.10 13.20 9.35
CA THR A 241 -9.07 14.29 9.41
C THR A 241 -8.98 15.21 8.20
N LEU A 242 -7.78 15.43 7.67
CA LEU A 242 -7.53 16.29 6.53
C LEU A 242 -7.43 15.53 5.20
N HIS A 243 -7.50 14.21 5.24
CA HIS A 243 -7.29 13.33 4.07
C HIS A 243 -5.98 13.64 3.34
N LYS A 244 -4.89 13.71 4.09
CA LYS A 244 -3.56 14.06 3.62
C LYS A 244 -2.52 13.01 3.96
N THR A 245 -1.61 12.74 3.04
CA THR A 245 -0.45 11.90 3.31
C THR A 245 0.57 12.62 4.18
N ALA A 246 1.55 11.89 4.71
CA ALA A 246 2.63 12.48 5.50
C ALA A 246 3.41 13.55 4.71
N GLY A 247 3.61 13.34 3.40
CA GLY A 247 4.27 14.31 2.51
C GLY A 247 3.45 15.59 2.35
N GLU A 248 2.15 15.47 2.13
CA GLU A 248 1.24 16.60 2.00
C GLU A 248 1.11 17.41 3.29
N LEU A 249 1.18 16.75 4.47
CA LEU A 249 1.14 17.45 5.75
C LEU A 249 2.32 18.41 5.98
N VAL A 250 3.49 18.17 5.38
CA VAL A 250 4.64 19.07 5.51
C VAL A 250 4.32 20.43 4.91
N ALA A 251 3.76 20.48 3.70
CA ALA A 251 3.36 21.72 3.06
C ALA A 251 2.28 22.46 3.86
N LEU A 252 1.27 21.73 4.37
CA LEU A 252 0.21 22.30 5.20
C LEU A 252 0.74 22.86 6.53
N ALA A 253 1.70 22.19 7.17
CA ALA A 253 2.30 22.67 8.41
C ALA A 253 3.08 23.99 8.21
N ASP A 254 3.75 24.13 7.07
CA ASP A 254 4.44 25.38 6.72
C ASP A 254 3.46 26.51 6.43
N ASP A 255 2.34 26.23 5.77
CA ASP A 255 1.29 27.23 5.51
C ASP A 255 0.57 27.63 6.82
N ASP A 256 0.23 26.67 7.70
CA ASP A 256 -0.35 26.95 9.02
C ASP A 256 0.60 27.82 9.86
N ARG A 257 1.89 27.50 9.87
CA ARG A 257 2.90 28.29 10.58
C ARG A 257 2.97 29.74 10.08
N ARG A 258 2.95 29.93 8.75
CA ARG A 258 2.93 31.28 8.13
C ARG A 258 1.66 32.04 8.46
N ALA A 259 0.50 31.39 8.39
CA ALA A 259 -0.78 31.99 8.72
C ALA A 259 -0.86 32.42 10.21
N ARG A 260 -0.37 31.58 11.13
CA ARG A 260 -0.30 31.87 12.55
C ARG A 260 0.62 33.08 12.86
N LEU A 261 1.79 33.13 12.24
CA LEU A 261 2.71 34.26 12.37
C LEU A 261 2.07 35.58 11.87
N SER A 262 1.33 35.52 10.76
CA SER A 262 0.60 36.67 10.22
C SER A 262 -0.48 37.13 11.20
N LYS A 263 -1.32 36.21 11.73
CA LYS A 263 -2.37 36.54 12.73
C LYS A 263 -1.77 37.19 13.99
N LEU A 264 -0.66 36.63 14.49
CA LEU A 264 0.03 37.22 15.68
C LEU A 264 0.55 38.62 15.41
N ARG A 265 1.08 38.91 14.22
CA ARG A 265 1.51 40.28 13.83
C ARG A 265 0.35 41.28 13.79
N HIS A 266 -0.85 40.79 13.51
CA HIS A 266 -2.08 41.60 13.52
C HIS A 266 -2.86 41.56 14.85
N HIS A 267 -2.24 41.05 15.93
CA HIS A 267 -2.86 40.91 17.27
C HIS A 267 -4.16 40.06 17.26
N GLN A 268 -4.28 39.12 16.32
CA GLN A 268 -5.39 38.17 16.26
C GLN A 268 -5.00 36.86 16.91
N SER A 269 -5.95 36.20 17.57
CA SER A 269 -5.73 34.85 18.12
C SER A 269 -5.58 33.84 17.02
N PRO A 270 -4.46 33.08 16.94
CA PRO A 270 -4.31 32.04 15.94
C PRO A 270 -5.18 30.81 16.31
N GLU A 271 -5.99 30.35 15.38
CA GLU A 271 -6.63 29.05 15.46
C GLU A 271 -5.62 27.95 15.09
N ARG A 272 -5.75 26.80 15.69
CA ARG A 272 -4.90 25.64 15.39
C ARG A 272 -5.57 24.80 14.31
N ALA A 273 -5.00 24.77 13.12
CA ALA A 273 -5.52 23.98 11.99
C ALA A 273 -5.10 22.49 12.06
N MET A 274 -3.97 22.20 12.72
CA MET A 274 -3.39 20.86 12.80
C MET A 274 -2.96 20.51 14.23
N TRP A 275 -3.01 19.22 14.59
CA TRP A 275 -2.48 18.71 15.86
C TRP A 275 -0.96 18.55 15.84
N THR A 276 -0.42 18.10 14.71
CA THR A 276 1.03 17.99 14.53
C THR A 276 1.65 19.35 14.28
N SER A 277 2.79 19.59 14.92
CA SER A 277 3.57 20.83 14.71
C SER A 277 4.69 20.62 13.67
N ASP A 278 5.17 19.41 13.52
CA ASP A 278 6.26 19.05 12.61
C ASP A 278 6.08 17.62 12.08
N PRO A 279 5.51 17.45 10.88
CA PRO A 279 5.38 16.14 10.23
C PRO A 279 6.63 15.73 9.43
N THR A 280 7.68 16.58 9.38
CA THR A 280 8.85 16.39 8.51
C THR A 280 9.54 15.05 8.74
N GLY A 281 9.67 14.65 10.01
CA GLY A 281 10.31 13.37 10.33
C GLY A 281 9.53 12.17 9.81
N LEU A 282 8.20 12.16 9.93
CA LEU A 282 7.36 11.10 9.40
C LEU A 282 7.40 11.07 7.86
N ALA A 283 7.36 12.23 7.22
CA ALA A 283 7.49 12.33 5.76
C ALA A 283 8.85 11.81 5.28
N ALA A 284 9.94 12.11 6.00
CA ALA A 284 11.27 11.61 5.68
C ALA A 284 11.36 10.07 5.78
N ASP A 285 10.70 9.45 6.77
CA ASP A 285 10.63 7.99 6.89
C ASP A 285 9.97 7.37 5.65
N TYR A 286 8.86 7.92 5.17
CA TYR A 286 8.20 7.43 3.95
C TYR A 286 9.00 7.72 2.68
N GLN A 287 9.70 8.86 2.59
CA GLN A 287 10.60 9.13 1.45
C GLN A 287 11.71 8.09 1.37
N GLU A 288 12.31 7.75 2.50
CA GLU A 288 13.34 6.71 2.56
C GLU A 288 12.77 5.32 2.22
N LEU A 289 11.56 5.00 2.70
CA LEU A 289 10.87 3.77 2.31
C LEU A 289 10.67 3.70 0.78
N VAL A 290 10.17 4.77 0.16
CA VAL A 290 9.99 4.85 -1.30
C VAL A 290 11.33 4.64 -2.02
N ARG A 291 12.42 5.25 -1.54
CA ARG A 291 13.75 5.06 -2.11
C ARG A 291 14.17 3.58 -2.08
N GLN A 292 13.96 2.90 -0.94
CA GLN A 292 14.28 1.47 -0.79
C GLN A 292 13.38 0.57 -1.64
N ILE A 293 12.08 0.86 -1.73
CA ILE A 293 11.15 0.15 -2.62
C ILE A 293 11.66 0.22 -4.07
N VAL A 294 11.94 1.42 -4.58
CA VAL A 294 12.41 1.62 -5.96
C VAL A 294 13.74 0.89 -6.20
N ALA A 295 14.67 0.94 -5.26
CA ALA A 295 15.95 0.23 -5.36
C ALA A 295 15.77 -1.30 -5.38
N ARG A 296 14.87 -1.85 -4.56
CA ARG A 296 14.55 -3.29 -4.54
C ARG A 296 13.88 -3.74 -5.84
N LEU A 297 12.91 -2.98 -6.35
CA LEU A 297 12.26 -3.25 -7.64
C LEU A 297 13.29 -3.32 -8.77
N ALA A 298 14.17 -2.31 -8.87
CA ALA A 298 15.21 -2.28 -9.89
C ALA A 298 16.16 -3.50 -9.81
N ARG A 299 16.49 -3.95 -8.60
CA ARG A 299 17.32 -5.14 -8.38
C ARG A 299 16.63 -6.42 -8.87
N TYR A 300 15.36 -6.61 -8.53
CA TYR A 300 14.59 -7.78 -8.97
C TYR A 300 14.41 -7.82 -10.48
N GLU A 301 14.19 -6.67 -11.11
CA GLU A 301 14.07 -6.56 -12.57
C GLU A 301 15.38 -6.89 -13.27
N SER A 302 16.50 -6.37 -12.77
CA SER A 302 17.82 -6.65 -13.33
C SER A 302 18.17 -8.14 -13.24
N ALA A 303 17.83 -8.81 -12.15
CA ALA A 303 18.02 -10.26 -12.01
C ALA A 303 17.18 -11.04 -13.04
N ARG A 304 15.91 -10.67 -13.24
CA ARG A 304 15.03 -11.29 -14.26
C ARG A 304 15.55 -11.11 -15.70
N TYR A 305 16.14 -9.97 -16.02
CA TYR A 305 16.73 -9.73 -17.36
C TYR A 305 18.00 -10.53 -17.55
N GLY A 306 18.84 -10.69 -16.52
CA GLY A 306 20.05 -11.51 -16.59
C GLY A 306 19.76 -13.00 -16.83
N GLU A 307 18.71 -13.55 -16.22
CA GLU A 307 18.29 -14.95 -16.41
C GLU A 307 17.64 -15.24 -17.80
N ARG A 308 17.17 -14.21 -18.52
CA ARG A 308 16.58 -14.36 -19.86
C ARG A 308 17.60 -14.31 -21.00
N VAL A 309 18.81 -13.85 -20.73
CA VAL A 309 19.88 -13.64 -21.73
C VAL A 309 21.00 -14.69 -21.60
N GLY A 310 21.01 -15.52 -20.57
CA GLY A 310 21.91 -16.66 -20.38
C GLY A 310 21.23 -17.98 -20.68
#